data_811c64f0d1a6751fddbc6474e0400388
#
_entry.id   811c64f0d1a6751fddbc6474e0400388
#
_cell.length_a   1.000
_cell.length_b   1.000
_cell.length_c   1.000
_cell.angle_alpha   90.00
_cell.angle_beta   90.00
_cell.angle_gamma   90.00
#
_symmetry.space_group_name_H-M   'P 1'
#
loop_
_entity.id
_entity.type
_entity.pdbx_description
1 polymer ?
#
loop_
_entity_poly.entity_id
_entity_poly.type
_entity_poly.pdbx_seq_one_letter_code
_entity_poly.pdbx_strand_id
1 'polypeptide(L)'
;MSETNEKVHMLNVLWFKPDGGAEKYAEYGMAAAPIVARYGGEMIDSFIPELVLIGEWDPDLFFIVEWPNWDAFLKLPQDPDYQAIAHLRDEALINSLLIRCKRT
;
A
#
# COMPACT_ATOMS: atom_id res chain seq x y z
N MET A 1 -9.77 -9.02 24.67
CA MET A 1 -8.53 -8.66 23.98
C MET A 1 -8.74 -7.42 23.13
N SER A 2 -7.83 -6.48 23.21
CA SER A 2 -7.94 -5.24 22.46
C SER A 2 -7.36 -5.38 21.04
N GLU A 3 -8.11 -4.97 20.03
CA GLU A 3 -7.65 -4.95 18.65
C GLU A 3 -6.49 -3.97 18.46
N THR A 4 -6.37 -2.94 19.32
CA THR A 4 -5.34 -1.92 19.20
C THR A 4 -3.92 -2.44 19.43
N ASN A 5 -3.77 -3.62 20.03
CA ASN A 5 -2.46 -4.21 20.31
C ASN A 5 -2.05 -5.27 19.30
N GLU A 6 -2.89 -5.53 18.32
CA GLU A 6 -2.59 -6.54 17.30
C GLU A 6 -2.03 -5.88 16.04
N LYS A 7 -0.95 -6.46 15.53
CA LYS A 7 -0.41 -6.03 14.23
C LYS A 7 -1.44 -6.29 13.14
N VAL A 8 -1.49 -5.39 12.17
CA VAL A 8 -2.33 -5.58 10.99
C VAL A 8 -1.45 -5.60 9.75
N HIS A 9 -1.88 -6.36 8.76
CA HIS A 9 -1.15 -6.52 7.50
C HIS A 9 -2.04 -6.03 6.37
N MET A 10 -1.61 -4.95 5.73
CA MET A 10 -2.41 -4.36 4.65
C MET A 10 -1.84 -4.83 3.32
N LEU A 11 -2.65 -5.59 2.59
CA LEU A 11 -2.29 -6.04 1.25
C LEU A 11 -2.65 -4.95 0.26
N ASN A 12 -1.66 -4.52 -0.50
CA ASN A 12 -1.83 -3.52 -1.57
C ASN A 12 -1.66 -4.23 -2.90
N VAL A 13 -2.64 -4.10 -3.79
CA VAL A 13 -2.59 -4.69 -5.13
C VAL A 13 -2.82 -3.56 -6.12
N LEU A 14 -1.93 -3.41 -7.09
CA LEU A 14 -1.90 -2.23 -7.94
C LEU A 14 -1.90 -2.56 -9.42
N TRP A 15 -2.64 -1.74 -10.19
CA TRP A 15 -2.62 -1.71 -11.65
C TRP A 15 -2.24 -0.31 -12.07
N PHE A 16 -1.08 -0.18 -12.74
CA PHE A 16 -0.55 1.13 -13.14
C PHE A 16 -1.17 1.63 -14.43
N LYS A 17 -1.30 2.95 -14.54
CA LYS A 17 -1.66 3.57 -15.82
C LYS A 17 -0.52 3.32 -16.82
N PRO A 18 -0.86 3.07 -18.10
CA PRO A 18 0.17 2.71 -19.09
C PRO A 18 1.18 3.81 -19.36
N ASP A 19 0.77 5.08 -19.28
CA ASP A 19 1.66 6.20 -19.61
C ASP A 19 2.24 6.81 -18.35
N GLY A 20 3.33 6.22 -17.85
CA GLY A 20 4.05 6.78 -16.72
C GLY A 20 3.48 6.45 -15.34
N GLY A 21 2.52 5.53 -15.26
CA GLY A 21 1.93 5.16 -13.97
C GLY A 21 2.93 4.57 -12.99
N ALA A 22 3.79 3.67 -13.47
CA ALA A 22 4.80 3.04 -12.61
C ALA A 22 5.78 4.08 -12.04
N GLU A 23 6.22 5.01 -12.87
CA GLU A 23 7.14 6.08 -12.45
C GLU A 23 6.47 7.02 -11.46
N LYS A 24 5.21 7.36 -11.70
CA LYS A 24 4.46 8.22 -10.79
C LYS A 24 4.23 7.52 -9.44
N TYR A 25 3.97 6.23 -9.46
CA TYR A 25 3.81 5.48 -8.22
C TYR A 25 5.12 5.41 -7.44
N ALA A 26 6.26 5.31 -8.15
CA ALA A 26 7.57 5.35 -7.50
C ALA A 26 7.79 6.69 -6.80
N GLU A 27 7.38 7.79 -7.43
CA GLU A 27 7.43 9.12 -6.83
C GLU A 27 6.58 9.17 -5.56
N TYR A 28 5.35 8.65 -5.64
CA TYR A 28 4.48 8.56 -4.47
C TYR A 28 5.15 7.72 -3.36
N GLY A 29 5.73 6.58 -3.71
CA GLY A 29 6.35 5.68 -2.74
C GLY A 29 7.49 6.35 -1.99
N MET A 30 8.33 7.09 -2.70
CA MET A 30 9.43 7.83 -2.07
C MET A 30 8.92 8.92 -1.12
N ALA A 31 7.87 9.62 -1.51
CA ALA A 31 7.28 10.66 -0.67
C ALA A 31 6.53 10.08 0.53
N ALA A 32 5.86 8.95 0.36
CA ALA A 32 5.05 8.33 1.40
C ALA A 32 5.89 7.57 2.43
N ALA A 33 7.03 7.01 2.04
CA ALA A 33 7.82 6.14 2.91
C ALA A 33 8.13 6.74 4.30
N PRO A 34 8.63 7.98 4.41
CA PRO A 34 8.90 8.55 5.73
C PRO A 34 7.62 8.79 6.56
N ILE A 35 6.50 9.04 5.88
CA ILE A 35 5.23 9.28 6.57
C ILE A 35 4.69 7.96 7.11
N VAL A 36 4.77 6.89 6.31
CA VAL A 36 4.37 5.54 6.74
C VAL A 36 5.22 5.11 7.94
N ALA A 37 6.54 5.34 7.87
CA ALA A 37 7.45 5.00 8.95
C ALA A 37 7.15 5.77 10.24
N ARG A 38 6.64 7.00 10.11
CA ARG A 38 6.27 7.83 11.25
C ARG A 38 5.27 7.15 12.18
N TYR A 39 4.38 6.36 11.60
CA TYR A 39 3.34 5.64 12.35
C TYR A 39 3.65 4.15 12.52
N GLY A 40 4.88 3.76 12.23
CA GLY A 40 5.34 2.39 12.45
C GLY A 40 5.03 1.40 11.34
N GLY A 41 4.57 1.88 10.19
CA GLY A 41 4.34 1.02 9.03
C GLY A 41 5.65 0.55 8.42
N GLU A 42 5.69 -0.71 7.98
CA GLU A 42 6.89 -1.31 7.40
C GLU A 42 6.49 -2.24 6.25
N MET A 43 7.05 -2.01 5.08
CA MET A 43 6.83 -2.92 3.96
C MET A 43 7.65 -4.18 4.21
N ILE A 44 6.98 -5.32 4.35
CA ILE A 44 7.66 -6.58 4.68
C ILE A 44 7.92 -7.44 3.45
N ASP A 45 7.08 -7.35 2.43
CA ASP A 45 7.24 -8.12 1.18
C ASP A 45 6.65 -7.34 0.01
N SER A 46 7.29 -7.45 -1.15
CA SER A 46 6.83 -6.81 -2.38
C SER A 46 7.14 -7.71 -3.57
N PHE A 47 6.15 -7.89 -4.47
CA PHE A 47 6.27 -8.84 -5.58
C PHE A 47 5.70 -8.26 -6.87
N ILE A 48 6.37 -8.58 -7.97
CA ILE A 48 5.86 -8.32 -9.31
C ILE A 48 5.37 -9.66 -9.85
N PRO A 49 4.07 -9.83 -10.12
CA PRO A 49 3.57 -11.07 -10.70
C PRO A 49 4.18 -11.31 -12.08
N GLU A 50 4.62 -12.53 -12.35
CA GLU A 50 5.28 -12.86 -13.61
C GLU A 50 4.43 -13.71 -14.54
N LEU A 51 3.67 -14.67 -13.98
CA LEU A 51 2.91 -15.61 -14.78
C LEU A 51 1.69 -16.09 -14.00
N VAL A 52 0.53 -15.89 -14.58
CA VAL A 52 -0.72 -16.39 -13.99
C VAL A 52 -0.95 -17.82 -14.47
N LEU A 53 -0.89 -18.77 -13.56
CA LEU A 53 -1.10 -20.18 -13.88
C LEU A 53 -2.58 -20.55 -13.88
N ILE A 54 -3.35 -19.97 -12.97
CA ILE A 54 -4.79 -20.22 -12.83
C ILE A 54 -5.47 -18.89 -12.51
N GLY A 55 -6.50 -18.52 -13.27
CA GLY A 55 -7.26 -17.30 -13.03
C GLY A 55 -6.92 -16.18 -13.98
N GLU A 56 -7.63 -15.07 -13.83
CA GLU A 56 -7.52 -13.94 -14.76
C GLU A 56 -6.97 -12.68 -14.10
N TRP A 57 -6.43 -12.79 -12.90
CA TRP A 57 -5.96 -11.63 -12.15
C TRP A 57 -4.57 -11.23 -12.63
N ASP A 58 -4.41 -10.00 -13.04
CA ASP A 58 -3.19 -9.53 -13.68
C ASP A 58 -2.65 -8.22 -13.11
N PRO A 59 -2.48 -8.09 -11.77
CA PRO A 59 -1.92 -6.85 -11.23
C PRO A 59 -0.47 -6.65 -11.63
N ASP A 60 -0.01 -5.40 -11.59
CA ASP A 60 1.37 -5.06 -11.91
C ASP A 60 2.30 -5.21 -10.71
N LEU A 61 1.75 -5.05 -9.51
CA LEU A 61 2.55 -5.09 -8.28
C LEU A 61 1.63 -5.40 -7.10
N PHE A 62 2.11 -6.19 -6.15
CA PHE A 62 1.45 -6.26 -4.85
C PHE A 62 2.48 -6.33 -3.74
N PHE A 63 2.11 -5.83 -2.58
CA PHE A 63 3.00 -5.80 -1.43
C PHE A 63 2.19 -5.72 -0.14
N ILE A 64 2.87 -6.03 0.97
CA ILE A 64 2.26 -6.04 2.29
C ILE A 64 2.99 -5.01 3.16
N VAL A 65 2.21 -4.13 3.81
CA VAL A 65 2.72 -3.21 4.82
C VAL A 65 2.19 -3.67 6.17
N GLU A 66 3.10 -3.93 7.09
CA GLU A 66 2.76 -4.32 8.44
C GLU A 66 2.68 -3.06 9.32
N TRP A 67 1.61 -2.94 10.08
CA TRP A 67 1.41 -1.82 11.01
C TRP A 67 1.35 -2.34 12.44
N PRO A 68 1.80 -1.55 13.42
CA PRO A 68 1.80 -2.00 14.83
C PRO A 68 0.41 -2.37 15.33
N ASN A 69 -0.61 -1.64 14.85
CA ASN A 69 -2.01 -1.87 15.21
C ASN A 69 -2.89 -1.10 14.24
N TRP A 70 -4.20 -1.32 14.36
CA TRP A 70 -5.17 -0.69 13.47
C TRP A 70 -5.20 0.84 13.63
N ASP A 71 -5.10 1.34 14.86
CA ASP A 71 -5.12 2.78 15.11
C ASP A 71 -3.95 3.49 14.44
N ALA A 72 -2.78 2.86 14.41
CA ALA A 72 -1.60 3.42 13.75
C ALA A 72 -1.86 3.59 12.25
N PHE A 73 -2.43 2.58 11.60
CA PHE A 73 -2.78 2.68 10.19
C PHE A 73 -3.77 3.81 9.93
N LEU A 74 -4.79 3.93 10.77
CA LEU A 74 -5.85 4.94 10.59
C LEU A 74 -5.32 6.37 10.68
N LYS A 75 -4.16 6.58 11.28
CA LYS A 75 -3.55 7.91 11.35
C LYS A 75 -2.98 8.37 10.01
N LEU A 76 -2.61 7.42 9.15
CA LEU A 76 -1.99 7.77 7.86
C LEU A 76 -2.89 8.64 6.99
N PRO A 77 -4.14 8.25 6.70
CA PRO A 77 -4.99 9.07 5.82
C PRO A 77 -5.36 10.43 6.43
N GLN A 78 -5.19 10.59 7.73
CA GLN A 78 -5.49 11.85 8.41
C GLN A 78 -4.28 12.77 8.52
N ASP A 79 -3.09 12.26 8.19
CA ASP A 79 -1.86 13.05 8.27
C ASP A 79 -1.85 14.10 7.15
N PRO A 80 -1.66 15.40 7.49
CA PRO A 80 -1.68 16.44 6.45
C PRO A 80 -0.55 16.31 5.42
N ASP A 81 0.61 15.77 5.80
CA ASP A 81 1.69 15.54 4.85
C ASP A 81 1.30 14.42 3.87
N TYR A 82 0.63 13.40 4.36
CA TYR A 82 0.13 12.32 3.49
C TYR A 82 -0.94 12.86 2.53
N GLN A 83 -1.86 13.65 3.05
CA GLN A 83 -2.92 14.23 2.22
C GLN A 83 -2.37 15.08 1.08
N ALA A 84 -1.24 15.74 1.32
CA ALA A 84 -0.59 16.58 0.31
C ALA A 84 -0.03 15.75 -0.86
N ILE A 85 0.26 14.47 -0.68
CA ILE A 85 0.86 13.63 -1.72
C ILE A 85 -0.07 12.51 -2.21
N ALA A 86 -1.23 12.34 -1.58
CA ALA A 86 -2.14 11.24 -1.92
C ALA A 86 -2.58 11.26 -3.39
N HIS A 87 -2.66 12.44 -4.00
CA HIS A 87 -3.04 12.58 -5.41
C HIS A 87 -2.06 11.85 -6.35
N LEU A 88 -0.79 11.71 -5.96
CA LEU A 88 0.20 11.00 -6.78
C LEU A 88 -0.19 9.54 -6.96
N ARG A 89 -0.74 8.93 -5.91
CA ARG A 89 -1.20 7.55 -5.96
C ARG A 89 -2.39 7.42 -6.93
N ASP A 90 -3.37 8.31 -6.81
CA ASP A 90 -4.55 8.28 -7.67
C ASP A 90 -4.19 8.52 -9.14
N GLU A 91 -3.23 9.40 -9.39
CA GLU A 91 -2.76 9.70 -10.75
C GLU A 91 -1.98 8.55 -11.36
N ALA A 92 -1.39 7.69 -10.55
CA ALA A 92 -0.55 6.58 -10.99
C ALA A 92 -1.34 5.32 -11.36
N LEU A 93 -2.52 5.13 -10.79
CA LEU A 93 -3.21 3.84 -10.81
C LEU A 93 -4.49 3.85 -11.64
N ILE A 94 -4.69 2.77 -12.41
CA ILE A 94 -5.97 2.49 -13.07
C ILE A 94 -6.92 1.92 -12.02
N ASN A 95 -6.39 1.03 -11.16
CA ASN A 95 -7.16 0.31 -10.17
C ASN A 95 -6.24 -0.08 -9.02
N SER A 96 -6.81 -0.31 -7.85
CA SER A 96 -6.06 -0.77 -6.69
C SER A 96 -6.98 -1.49 -5.72
N LEU A 97 -6.38 -2.38 -4.93
CA LEU A 97 -7.05 -3.01 -3.80
C LEU A 97 -6.22 -2.74 -2.56
N LEU A 98 -6.89 -2.45 -1.48
CA LEU A 98 -6.27 -2.30 -0.17
C LEU A 98 -7.07 -3.15 0.79
N ILE A 99 -6.46 -4.23 1.28
CA ILE A 99 -7.17 -5.26 2.04
C ILE A 99 -6.48 -5.46 3.38
N ARG A 100 -7.25 -5.35 4.45
CA ARG A 100 -6.75 -5.69 5.77
C ARG A 100 -6.73 -7.20 5.92
N CYS A 101 -5.56 -7.74 6.25
CA CYS A 101 -5.34 -9.17 6.37
C CYS A 101 -4.88 -9.54 7.77
N LYS A 102 -5.14 -10.78 8.14
CA LYS A 102 -4.68 -11.36 9.39
C LYS A 102 -3.66 -12.45 9.08
N ARG A 103 -2.52 -12.40 9.76
CA ARG A 103 -1.55 -13.48 9.64
C ARG A 103 -2.10 -14.75 10.30
N THR A 104 -2.00 -15.87 9.62
CA THR A 104 -2.47 -17.15 10.14
C THR A 104 -1.36 -17.91 10.86
#